data_e293ec6de0d084899f8439ebeb198ab2
#
_entry.id   e293ec6de0d084899f8439ebeb198ab2
#
_cell.length_a   1.000
_cell.length_b   1.000
_cell.length_c   1.000
_cell.angle_alpha   90.00
_cell.angle_beta   90.00
_cell.angle_gamma   90.00
#
_symmetry.space_group_name_H-M   'P 1'
#
loop_
_entity.id
_entity.type
_entity.pdbx_description
1 polymer ?
#
loop_
_entity_poly.entity_id
_entity_poly.type
_entity_poly.pdbx_seq_one_letter_code
_entity_poly.pdbx_strand_id
1 'polypeptide(L)'
;MEVKIETASLKLLDQLYQIEEQCFDQEAFTKRQIAYLLSDYNSIALVAKANNDIAGFIITQVEVEENTEFGHIITINVAPKCRHQKIATRLLQEIEALLKQKGISECRLEVREDNHPATKLYQKLGYQTMGHLKNYYGKKHGIYFKKTL
;
A
#
# COMPACT_ATOMS: atom_id res chain seq x y z
N MET A 1 -13.12 18.19 -3.25
CA MET A 1 -12.70 17.75 -1.89
C MET A 1 -11.20 17.83 -1.77
N GLU A 2 -10.73 18.53 -0.78
CA GLU A 2 -9.29 18.65 -0.55
C GLU A 2 -8.76 17.45 0.22
N VAL A 3 -7.70 16.86 -0.30
CA VAL A 3 -7.05 15.69 0.31
C VAL A 3 -5.62 16.05 0.66
N LYS A 4 -5.24 15.82 1.91
CA LYS A 4 -3.86 16.01 2.38
C LYS A 4 -3.21 14.66 2.63
N ILE A 5 -1.97 14.51 2.19
CA ILE A 5 -1.16 13.32 2.47
C ILE A 5 -0.19 13.67 3.60
N GLU A 6 -0.22 12.88 4.67
CA GLU A 6 0.61 13.09 5.86
C GLU A 6 1.24 11.78 6.30
N THR A 7 2.30 11.88 7.10
CA THR A 7 2.90 10.70 7.72
C THR A 7 1.92 10.07 8.71
N ALA A 8 1.75 8.76 8.64
CA ALA A 8 0.93 8.01 9.59
C ALA A 8 1.71 7.74 10.87
N SER A 9 1.00 7.66 11.99
CA SER A 9 1.59 7.34 13.30
C SER A 9 0.72 6.35 14.06
N LEU A 10 1.27 5.81 15.15
CA LEU A 10 0.55 4.90 16.04
C LEU A 10 -0.73 5.51 16.62
N LYS A 11 -0.82 6.82 16.68
CA LYS A 11 -2.03 7.52 17.17
C LYS A 11 -3.25 7.20 16.30
N LEU A 12 -3.03 6.82 15.04
CA LEU A 12 -4.10 6.53 14.09
C LEU A 12 -4.39 5.03 13.98
N LEU A 13 -3.75 4.20 14.79
CA LEU A 13 -3.81 2.74 14.65
C LEU A 13 -5.24 2.20 14.57
N ASP A 14 -6.12 2.62 15.47
CA ASP A 14 -7.49 2.10 15.49
C ASP A 14 -8.25 2.43 14.20
N GLN A 15 -8.08 3.64 13.70
CA GLN A 15 -8.74 4.08 12.47
C GLN A 15 -8.19 3.36 11.25
N LEU A 16 -6.87 3.16 11.20
CA LEU A 16 -6.24 2.44 10.09
C LEU A 16 -6.67 0.98 10.07
N TYR A 17 -6.71 0.35 11.24
CA TYR A 17 -7.15 -1.03 11.36
C TYR A 17 -8.61 -1.20 10.89
N GLN A 18 -9.49 -0.27 11.24
CA GLN A 18 -10.88 -0.33 10.77
C GLN A 18 -10.97 -0.28 9.25
N ILE A 19 -10.15 0.55 8.61
CA ILE A 19 -10.13 0.64 7.15
C ILE A 19 -9.58 -0.65 6.55
N GLU A 20 -8.53 -1.20 7.14
CA GLU A 20 -7.94 -2.47 6.69
C GLU A 20 -9.00 -3.58 6.71
N GLU A 21 -9.77 -3.69 7.79
CA GLU A 21 -10.83 -4.69 7.88
C GLU A 21 -11.95 -4.47 6.86
N GLN A 22 -12.26 -3.22 6.55
CA GLN A 22 -13.28 -2.90 5.55
C GLN A 22 -12.83 -3.25 4.13
N CYS A 23 -11.54 -3.18 3.86
CA CYS A 23 -10.99 -3.41 2.52
C CYS A 23 -10.63 -4.87 2.27
N PHE A 24 -10.27 -5.59 3.30
CA PHE A 24 -9.80 -6.98 3.19
C PHE A 24 -10.53 -7.84 4.23
N ASP A 25 -10.93 -9.04 3.81
CA ASP A 25 -11.60 -9.99 4.70
C ASP A 25 -10.56 -10.77 5.51
N GLN A 26 -10.28 -12.00 5.06
CA GLN A 26 -9.35 -12.89 5.76
C GLN A 26 -7.89 -12.48 5.58
N GLU A 27 -7.57 -11.73 4.54
CA GLU A 27 -6.22 -11.25 4.27
C GLU A 27 -5.88 -9.97 5.04
N ALA A 28 -6.83 -9.38 5.76
CA ALA A 28 -6.57 -8.16 6.52
C ALA A 28 -5.48 -8.39 7.57
N PHE A 29 -4.57 -7.44 7.67
CA PHE A 29 -3.58 -7.46 8.74
C PHE A 29 -4.27 -7.22 10.08
N THR A 30 -3.75 -7.86 11.13
CA THR A 30 -4.25 -7.64 12.47
C THR A 30 -3.80 -6.27 12.98
N LYS A 31 -4.47 -5.78 14.01
CA LYS A 31 -4.09 -4.52 14.64
C LYS A 31 -2.65 -4.55 15.14
N ARG A 32 -2.22 -5.69 15.71
CA ARG A 32 -0.84 -5.88 16.17
C ARG A 32 0.16 -5.78 15.01
N GLN A 33 -0.17 -6.39 13.87
CA GLN A 33 0.70 -6.34 12.69
C GLN A 33 0.82 -4.90 12.16
N ILE A 34 -0.28 -4.17 12.12
CA ILE A 34 -0.26 -2.76 11.67
C ILE A 34 0.56 -1.93 12.65
N ALA A 35 0.40 -2.15 13.96
CA ALA A 35 1.19 -1.44 14.96
C ALA A 35 2.69 -1.69 14.79
N TYR A 36 3.06 -2.94 14.53
CA TYR A 36 4.45 -3.29 14.25
C TYR A 36 4.98 -2.55 13.03
N LEU A 37 4.21 -2.58 11.93
CA LEU A 37 4.60 -1.90 10.69
C LEU A 37 4.78 -0.40 10.88
N LEU A 38 3.86 0.23 11.63
CA LEU A 38 3.96 1.67 11.89
C LEU A 38 5.17 2.03 12.77
N SER A 39 5.63 1.11 13.58
CA SER A 39 6.76 1.32 14.50
C SER A 39 8.11 0.94 13.90
N ASP A 40 8.11 0.25 12.76
CA ASP A 40 9.35 -0.25 12.14
C ASP A 40 10.10 0.92 11.50
N TYR A 41 11.40 1.02 11.80
CA TYR A 41 12.29 2.04 11.24
C TYR A 41 12.32 2.02 9.70
N ASN A 42 12.15 0.83 9.09
CA ASN A 42 12.20 0.67 7.65
C ASN A 42 10.86 0.92 6.95
N SER A 43 9.84 1.33 7.71
CA SER A 43 8.52 1.61 7.14
C SER A 43 8.37 3.06 6.75
N ILE A 44 7.67 3.29 5.65
CA ILE A 44 7.18 4.60 5.24
C ILE A 44 5.67 4.46 5.18
N ALA A 45 4.97 5.12 6.08
CA ALA A 45 3.51 5.03 6.18
C ALA A 45 2.89 6.40 5.99
N LEU A 46 1.91 6.49 5.09
CA LEU A 46 1.22 7.75 4.79
C LEU A 46 -0.29 7.56 4.92
N VAL A 47 -0.95 8.62 5.35
CA VAL A 47 -2.41 8.70 5.37
C VAL A 47 -2.88 9.80 4.43
N ALA A 48 -4.03 9.57 3.81
CA ALA A 48 -4.76 10.58 3.06
C ALA A 48 -5.93 11.04 3.93
N LYS A 49 -5.98 12.33 4.23
CA LYS A 49 -7.06 12.92 5.01
C LYS A 49 -7.95 13.78 4.12
N ALA A 50 -9.24 13.60 4.26
CA ALA A 50 -10.25 14.40 3.58
C ALA A 50 -11.19 14.97 4.63
N ASN A 51 -11.22 16.29 4.78
CA ASN A 51 -12.06 16.96 5.80
C ASN A 51 -11.80 16.43 7.22
N ASN A 52 -10.53 16.22 7.56
CA ASN A 52 -10.06 15.67 8.85
C ASN A 52 -10.39 14.20 9.10
N ASP A 53 -11.05 13.52 8.16
CA ASP A 53 -11.27 12.08 8.23
C ASP A 53 -10.20 11.35 7.43
N ILE A 54 -9.86 10.15 7.86
CA ILE A 54 -8.91 9.32 7.11
C ILE A 54 -9.64 8.69 5.93
N ALA A 55 -9.21 9.05 4.72
CA ALA A 55 -9.78 8.51 3.48
C ALA A 55 -9.06 7.26 3.00
N GLY A 56 -7.79 7.10 3.39
CA GLY A 56 -7.00 5.94 3.00
C GLY A 56 -5.61 6.00 3.59
N PHE A 57 -4.85 4.92 3.39
CA PHE A 57 -3.46 4.88 3.87
C PHE A 57 -2.65 3.87 3.06
N ILE A 58 -1.34 4.01 3.15
CA ILE A 58 -0.39 3.09 2.52
C ILE A 58 0.75 2.84 3.50
N ILE A 59 1.19 1.61 3.61
CA ILE A 59 2.38 1.24 4.37
C ILE A 59 3.35 0.52 3.43
N THR A 60 4.57 1.04 3.37
CA THR A 60 5.63 0.53 2.52
C THR A 60 6.83 0.25 3.41
N GLN A 61 7.54 -0.85 3.15
CA GLN A 61 8.80 -1.15 3.82
C GLN A 61 9.94 -1.12 2.83
N VAL A 62 11.08 -0.60 3.26
CA VAL A 62 12.31 -0.68 2.49
C VAL A 62 12.96 -2.02 2.82
N GLU A 63 13.14 -2.85 1.81
CA GLU A 63 13.71 -4.20 1.94
C GLU A 63 14.91 -4.33 1.01
N VAL A 64 15.74 -5.34 1.24
CA VAL A 64 16.93 -5.61 0.45
C VAL A 64 16.89 -7.04 -0.08
N GLU A 65 17.16 -7.19 -1.37
CA GLU A 65 17.29 -8.49 -2.02
C GLU A 65 18.50 -8.42 -2.97
N GLU A 66 19.47 -9.33 -2.79
CA GLU A 66 20.68 -9.38 -3.62
C GLU A 66 21.38 -8.02 -3.73
N ASN A 67 21.55 -7.35 -2.58
CA ASN A 67 22.18 -6.04 -2.46
C ASN A 67 21.41 -4.89 -3.12
N THR A 68 20.15 -5.12 -3.52
CA THR A 68 19.30 -4.09 -4.11
C THR A 68 18.20 -3.71 -3.12
N GLU A 69 18.14 -2.42 -2.78
CA GLU A 69 17.03 -1.91 -1.95
C GLU A 69 15.82 -1.66 -2.84
N PHE A 70 14.66 -1.97 -2.30
CA PHE A 70 13.39 -1.67 -2.99
C PHE A 70 12.33 -1.31 -1.97
N GLY A 71 11.32 -0.58 -2.43
CA GLY A 71 10.13 -0.34 -1.62
C GLY A 71 9.13 -1.48 -1.83
N HIS A 72 8.71 -2.10 -0.74
CA HIS A 72 7.70 -3.15 -0.78
C HIS A 72 6.41 -2.59 -0.18
N ILE A 73 5.41 -2.39 -1.01
CA ILE A 73 4.11 -1.92 -0.55
C ILE A 73 3.44 -3.10 0.16
N ILE A 74 3.27 -2.97 1.47
CA ILE A 74 2.70 -4.02 2.31
C ILE A 74 1.18 -3.98 2.24
N THR A 75 0.60 -2.78 2.33
CA THR A 75 -0.85 -2.60 2.23
C THR A 75 -1.17 -1.21 1.72
N ILE A 76 -2.24 -1.11 0.96
CA ILE A 76 -2.79 0.15 0.49
C ILE A 76 -4.31 0.06 0.53
N ASN A 77 -4.95 1.06 1.13
CA ASN A 77 -6.38 1.05 1.40
C ASN A 77 -7.01 2.39 1.14
N VAL A 78 -8.21 2.36 0.59
CA VAL A 78 -9.08 3.54 0.50
C VAL A 78 -10.40 3.17 1.14
N ALA A 79 -10.85 3.98 2.10
CA ALA A 79 -12.13 3.75 2.77
C ALA A 79 -13.24 3.64 1.73
N PRO A 80 -14.18 2.67 1.88
CA PRO A 80 -15.19 2.44 0.84
C PRO A 80 -15.95 3.69 0.41
N LYS A 81 -16.28 4.58 1.35
CA LYS A 81 -17.00 5.82 1.05
C LYS A 81 -16.16 6.86 0.32
N CYS A 82 -14.84 6.66 0.25
CA CYS A 82 -13.91 7.61 -0.36
C CYS A 82 -13.34 7.12 -1.69
N ARG A 83 -13.84 6.02 -2.24
CA ARG A 83 -13.34 5.46 -3.49
C ARG A 83 -13.71 6.33 -4.68
N HIS A 84 -13.03 6.10 -5.81
CA HIS A 84 -13.22 6.81 -7.08
C HIS A 84 -12.82 8.30 -7.02
N GLN A 85 -11.93 8.67 -6.08
CA GLN A 85 -11.43 10.03 -5.93
C GLN A 85 -9.92 10.11 -6.14
N LYS A 86 -9.33 9.07 -6.74
CA LYS A 86 -7.89 8.98 -7.05
C LYS A 86 -6.99 9.02 -5.82
N ILE A 87 -7.51 8.63 -4.66
CA ILE A 87 -6.73 8.64 -3.42
C ILE A 87 -5.60 7.61 -3.46
N ALA A 88 -5.89 6.39 -3.96
CA ALA A 88 -4.84 5.37 -4.10
C ALA A 88 -3.72 5.84 -5.02
N THR A 89 -4.08 6.48 -6.13
CA THR A 89 -3.10 7.04 -7.07
C THR A 89 -2.20 8.05 -6.37
N ARG A 90 -2.78 8.96 -5.60
CA ARG A 90 -2.01 9.99 -4.89
C ARG A 90 -1.09 9.38 -3.83
N LEU A 91 -1.58 8.39 -3.08
CA LEU A 91 -0.76 7.69 -2.08
C LEU A 91 0.43 6.99 -2.74
N LEU A 92 0.20 6.30 -3.86
CA LEU A 92 1.26 5.62 -4.59
C LEU A 92 2.29 6.60 -5.13
N GLN A 93 1.84 7.70 -5.74
CA GLN A 93 2.74 8.71 -6.29
C GLN A 93 3.60 9.33 -5.20
N GLU A 94 3.02 9.60 -4.03
CA GLU A 94 3.77 10.17 -2.91
C GLU A 94 4.82 9.19 -2.38
N ILE A 95 4.46 7.92 -2.23
CA ILE A 95 5.42 6.87 -1.82
C ILE A 95 6.56 6.76 -2.83
N GLU A 96 6.22 6.74 -4.13
CA GLU A 96 7.25 6.64 -5.17
C GLU A 96 8.21 7.81 -5.12
N ALA A 97 7.70 9.01 -4.90
CA ALA A 97 8.53 10.21 -4.77
C ALA A 97 9.48 10.11 -3.57
N LEU A 98 8.96 9.66 -2.42
CA LEU A 98 9.76 9.48 -1.21
C LEU A 98 10.84 8.42 -1.39
N LEU A 99 10.52 7.30 -2.05
CA LEU A 99 11.50 6.26 -2.34
C LEU A 99 12.62 6.79 -3.23
N LYS A 100 12.27 7.56 -4.28
CA LYS A 100 13.26 8.17 -5.16
C LYS A 100 14.18 9.12 -4.40
N GLN A 101 13.64 9.92 -3.48
CA GLN A 101 14.44 10.81 -2.65
C GLN A 101 15.46 10.05 -1.81
N LYS A 102 15.15 8.82 -1.44
CA LYS A 102 16.05 7.95 -0.68
C LYS A 102 17.03 7.18 -1.57
N GLY A 103 17.00 7.41 -2.87
CA GLY A 103 17.86 6.70 -3.82
C GLY A 103 17.36 5.30 -4.17
N ILE A 104 16.10 5.00 -3.85
CA ILE A 104 15.51 3.69 -4.14
C ILE A 104 14.79 3.78 -5.47
N SER A 105 15.14 2.90 -6.40
CA SER A 105 14.67 2.96 -7.79
C SER A 105 13.68 1.88 -8.16
N GLU A 106 13.12 1.16 -7.18
CA GLU A 106 12.25 0.04 -7.45
C GLU A 106 11.16 -0.07 -6.40
N CYS A 107 9.95 -0.36 -6.85
CA CYS A 107 8.79 -0.56 -5.98
C CYS A 107 8.09 -1.86 -6.36
N ARG A 108 7.72 -2.66 -5.37
CA ARG A 108 7.12 -3.98 -5.56
C ARG A 108 5.87 -4.13 -4.72
N LEU A 109 4.93 -4.95 -5.20
CA LEU A 109 3.72 -5.27 -4.45
C LEU A 109 3.12 -6.60 -4.92
N GLU A 110 2.27 -7.19 -4.08
CA GLU A 110 1.46 -8.34 -4.42
C GLU A 110 -0.01 -7.95 -4.34
N VAL A 111 -0.84 -8.55 -5.20
CA VAL A 111 -2.28 -8.32 -5.20
C VAL A 111 -2.99 -9.61 -5.57
N ARG A 112 -4.20 -9.82 -5.03
CA ARG A 112 -5.02 -10.96 -5.43
C ARG A 112 -5.36 -10.84 -6.92
N GLU A 113 -5.25 -11.94 -7.65
CA GLU A 113 -5.50 -11.92 -9.10
C GLU A 113 -6.94 -11.57 -9.45
N ASP A 114 -7.90 -11.81 -8.54
CA ASP A 114 -9.30 -11.47 -8.76
C ASP A 114 -9.64 -10.03 -8.38
N ASN A 115 -8.69 -9.27 -7.86
CA ASN A 115 -8.88 -7.85 -7.56
C ASN A 115 -8.59 -7.03 -8.83
N HIS A 116 -9.55 -7.04 -9.76
CA HIS A 116 -9.41 -6.39 -11.06
C HIS A 116 -9.23 -4.86 -10.96
N PRO A 117 -9.97 -4.15 -10.10
CA PRO A 117 -9.77 -2.69 -9.99
C PRO A 117 -8.34 -2.34 -9.57
N ALA A 118 -7.78 -3.06 -8.60
CA ALA A 118 -6.41 -2.83 -8.15
C ALA A 118 -5.40 -3.17 -9.25
N THR A 119 -5.57 -4.32 -9.91
CA THR A 119 -4.69 -4.73 -11.01
C THR A 119 -4.65 -3.68 -12.12
N LYS A 120 -5.81 -3.16 -12.51
CA LYS A 120 -5.90 -2.13 -13.54
C LYS A 120 -5.19 -0.85 -13.09
N LEU A 121 -5.37 -0.45 -11.83
CA LEU A 121 -4.74 0.73 -11.29
C LEU A 121 -3.20 0.62 -11.35
N TYR A 122 -2.66 -0.50 -10.88
CA TYR A 122 -1.22 -0.70 -10.87
C TYR A 122 -0.64 -0.72 -12.28
N GLN A 123 -1.31 -1.39 -13.22
CA GLN A 123 -0.88 -1.41 -14.62
C GLN A 123 -0.89 0.00 -15.23
N LYS A 124 -1.94 0.77 -14.94
CA LYS A 124 -2.05 2.15 -15.42
C LYS A 124 -0.93 3.03 -14.88
N LEU A 125 -0.48 2.78 -13.67
CA LEU A 125 0.60 3.55 -13.04
C LEU A 125 1.99 3.04 -13.39
N GLY A 126 2.09 2.04 -14.27
CA GLY A 126 3.38 1.58 -14.79
C GLY A 126 3.95 0.35 -14.10
N TYR A 127 3.20 -0.29 -13.23
CA TYR A 127 3.62 -1.56 -12.62
C TYR A 127 3.48 -2.69 -13.63
N GLN A 128 4.49 -3.54 -13.68
CA GLN A 128 4.53 -4.67 -14.61
C GLN A 128 4.39 -5.98 -13.84
N THR A 129 3.64 -6.91 -14.41
CA THR A 129 3.48 -8.25 -13.86
C THR A 129 4.82 -8.99 -13.98
N MET A 130 5.35 -9.45 -12.85
CA MET A 130 6.61 -10.18 -12.80
C MET A 130 6.39 -11.67 -12.54
N GLY A 131 5.23 -12.05 -12.06
CA GLY A 131 4.93 -13.46 -11.81
C GLY A 131 3.57 -13.66 -11.18
N HIS A 132 3.18 -14.93 -11.12
CA HIS A 132 1.97 -15.37 -10.45
C HIS A 132 2.35 -16.20 -9.24
N LEU A 133 1.68 -15.93 -8.11
CA LEU A 133 1.97 -16.56 -6.83
C LEU A 133 0.82 -17.52 -6.50
N LYS A 134 1.02 -18.81 -6.76
CA LYS A 134 -0.02 -19.81 -6.57
C LYS A 134 -0.37 -19.93 -5.08
N ASN A 135 -1.68 -19.84 -4.79
CA ASN A 135 -2.23 -19.96 -3.43
C ASN A 135 -1.60 -19.00 -2.42
N TYR A 136 -1.14 -17.82 -2.89
CA TYR A 136 -0.50 -16.83 -2.05
C TYR A 136 -1.43 -16.34 -0.93
N TYR A 137 -2.72 -16.20 -1.24
CA TYR A 137 -3.77 -15.78 -0.31
C TYR A 137 -4.66 -16.98 0.06
N GLY A 138 -4.04 -18.05 0.57
CA GLY A 138 -4.74 -19.29 0.86
C GLY A 138 -5.17 -20.00 -0.41
N LYS A 139 -6.48 -20.01 -0.71
CA LYS A 139 -7.01 -20.61 -1.94
C LYS A 139 -6.98 -19.67 -3.14
N LYS A 140 -6.66 -18.39 -2.93
CA LYS A 140 -6.59 -17.38 -3.98
C LYS A 140 -5.15 -17.16 -4.40
N HIS A 141 -4.97 -16.96 -5.71
CA HIS A 141 -3.64 -16.68 -6.28
C HIS A 141 -3.32 -15.20 -6.20
N GLY A 142 -2.04 -14.87 -6.21
CA GLY A 142 -1.55 -13.51 -6.23
C GLY A 142 -0.84 -13.18 -7.53
N ILE A 143 -0.73 -11.89 -7.80
CA ILE A 143 0.10 -11.37 -8.88
C ILE A 143 1.18 -10.52 -8.24
N TYR A 144 2.41 -10.72 -8.68
CA TYR A 144 3.56 -9.97 -8.23
C TYR A 144 3.86 -8.87 -9.26
N PHE A 145 3.86 -7.63 -8.79
CA PHE A 145 4.09 -6.44 -9.62
C PHE A 145 5.37 -5.72 -9.20
N LYS A 146 6.01 -5.10 -10.18
CA LYS A 146 7.22 -4.32 -9.98
C LYS A 146 7.21 -3.08 -10.87
N LYS A 147 7.73 -1.97 -10.36
CA LYS A 147 7.90 -0.74 -11.11
C LYS A 147 9.30 -0.20 -10.89
N THR A 148 9.96 0.20 -11.98
CA THR A 148 11.22 0.96 -11.90
C THR A 148 10.86 2.44 -11.77
N LEU A 149 11.40 3.06 -10.75
CA LEU A 149 11.09 4.47 -10.44
C LEU A 149 12.04 5.44 -11.14
#